data_ab226061b04a4bcf67893e8fa60a6d9a
#
_entry.id   ab226061b04a4bcf67893e8fa60a6d9a
#
_cell.length_a   1.000
_cell.length_b   1.000
_cell.length_c   1.000
_cell.angle_alpha   90.00
_cell.angle_beta   90.00
_cell.angle_gamma   90.00
#
_symmetry.space_group_name_H-M   'P 1'
#
loop_
_entity.id
_entity.type
_entity.pdbx_description
1 polymer ?
#
loop_
_entity_poly.entity_id
_entity_poly.type
_entity_poly.pdbx_seq_one_letter_code
_entity_poly.pdbx_strand_id
1 'polypeptide(L)'
;MRGIIVALEGIDGSGLTTHSRLLASRLSGVGLRAVYTKEPTGGPVGQLIRQLLASGRPDPRVAALLFAADRAWHLSQDPSLPGGVLGALEQGYVVVMDRYKYSSIAYQGASGADPRWLWEVNSFAPEADIMVFIDVPVEVAVARVMSREVREGYETERFLRAVKEAFEGVLREAEARGARVLRLSQVRDGKVMDVEAFSSLLFDKVSALLEESRR
;
A
#
# COMPACT_ATOMS: atom_id res chain seq x y z
N MET A 1 19.11 7.38 13.68
CA MET A 1 18.95 6.52 12.47
C MET A 1 17.82 7.08 11.63
N ARG A 2 17.94 7.06 10.29
CA ARG A 2 16.86 7.42 9.37
C ARG A 2 15.67 6.48 9.60
N GLY A 3 14.45 7.01 9.51
CA GLY A 3 13.24 6.19 9.56
C GLY A 3 13.09 5.28 8.36
N ILE A 4 12.10 4.42 8.39
CA ILE A 4 11.87 3.32 7.44
C ILE A 4 10.45 3.39 6.92
N ILE A 5 10.26 3.23 5.60
CA ILE A 5 8.95 3.04 4.97
C ILE A 5 8.65 1.55 4.89
N VAL A 6 7.54 1.14 5.49
CA VAL A 6 6.93 -0.19 5.33
C VAL A 6 5.63 -0.01 4.55
N ALA A 7 5.63 -0.32 3.25
CA ALA A 7 4.45 -0.20 2.40
C ALA A 7 3.70 -1.54 2.34
N LEU A 8 2.44 -1.56 2.75
CA LEU A 8 1.55 -2.69 2.58
C LEU A 8 0.74 -2.53 1.30
N GLU A 9 0.79 -3.53 0.45
CA GLU A 9 0.22 -3.55 -0.88
C GLU A 9 -0.65 -4.78 -1.11
N GLY A 10 -1.60 -4.70 -2.02
CA GLY A 10 -2.49 -5.80 -2.37
C GLY A 10 -3.73 -5.32 -3.09
N ILE A 11 -4.56 -6.27 -3.52
CA ILE A 11 -5.85 -5.97 -4.16
C ILE A 11 -6.88 -5.51 -3.11
N ASP A 12 -7.96 -4.84 -3.56
CA ASP A 12 -9.08 -4.49 -2.70
C ASP A 12 -9.66 -5.76 -2.06
N GLY A 13 -10.02 -5.67 -0.79
CA GLY A 13 -10.46 -6.85 -0.02
C GLY A 13 -9.34 -7.67 0.63
N SER A 14 -8.05 -7.35 0.40
CA SER A 14 -6.93 -8.04 1.06
C SER A 14 -6.75 -7.67 2.53
N GLY A 15 -7.49 -6.69 3.05
CA GLY A 15 -7.43 -6.29 4.47
C GLY A 15 -6.31 -5.32 4.81
N LEU A 16 -5.76 -4.61 3.81
CA LEU A 16 -4.65 -3.66 3.97
C LEU A 16 -4.83 -2.73 5.16
N THR A 17 -5.95 -2.01 5.24
CA THR A 17 -6.18 -1.03 6.31
C THR A 17 -6.14 -1.65 7.71
N THR A 18 -6.74 -2.82 7.86
CA THR A 18 -6.76 -3.55 9.15
C THR A 18 -5.33 -3.95 9.54
N HIS A 19 -4.61 -4.59 8.63
CA HIS A 19 -3.28 -5.11 8.93
C HIS A 19 -2.22 -4.01 9.07
N SER A 20 -2.33 -2.91 8.30
CA SER A 20 -1.42 -1.76 8.45
C SER A 20 -1.58 -1.08 9.80
N ARG A 21 -2.82 -0.89 10.27
CA ARG A 21 -3.09 -0.31 11.60
C ARG A 21 -2.59 -1.21 12.72
N LEU A 22 -2.87 -2.51 12.64
CA LEU A 22 -2.40 -3.48 13.63
C LEU A 22 -0.88 -3.56 13.65
N LEU A 23 -0.22 -3.55 12.49
CA LEU A 23 1.24 -3.53 12.40
C LEU A 23 1.82 -2.30 13.08
N ALA A 24 1.34 -1.10 12.73
CA ALA A 24 1.82 0.15 13.34
C ALA A 24 1.62 0.15 14.86
N SER A 25 0.46 -0.30 15.35
CA SER A 25 0.15 -0.41 16.77
C SER A 25 1.10 -1.38 17.51
N ARG A 26 1.35 -2.55 16.92
CA ARG A 26 2.25 -3.56 17.52
C ARG A 26 3.71 -3.10 17.53
N LEU A 27 4.17 -2.47 16.44
CA LEU A 27 5.52 -1.89 16.39
C LEU A 27 5.69 -0.80 17.44
N SER A 28 4.67 0.05 17.66
CA SER A 28 4.67 1.03 18.75
C SER A 28 4.68 0.35 20.13
N GLY A 29 3.94 -0.73 20.30
CA GLY A 29 3.87 -1.51 21.54
C GLY A 29 5.21 -2.12 21.97
N VAL A 30 6.13 -2.37 21.02
CA VAL A 30 7.49 -2.84 21.33
C VAL A 30 8.52 -1.70 21.37
N GLY A 31 8.06 -0.45 21.50
CA GLY A 31 8.91 0.71 21.72
C GLY A 31 9.48 1.36 20.46
N LEU A 32 9.03 0.97 19.25
CA LEU A 32 9.41 1.66 18.01
C LEU A 32 8.55 2.91 17.82
N ARG A 33 9.12 3.97 17.25
CA ARG A 33 8.33 5.10 16.78
C ARG A 33 7.64 4.72 15.48
N ALA A 34 6.47 4.09 15.55
CA ALA A 34 5.73 3.68 14.39
C ALA A 34 4.46 4.51 14.21
N VAL A 35 4.13 4.84 12.95
CA VAL A 35 2.94 5.60 12.60
C VAL A 35 2.26 4.96 11.39
N TYR A 36 0.92 4.91 11.43
CA TYR A 36 0.08 4.47 10.31
C TYR A 36 -0.30 5.67 9.46
N THR A 37 -0.24 5.49 8.15
CA THR A 37 -0.80 6.42 7.17
C THR A 37 -1.33 5.68 5.96
N LYS A 38 -2.01 6.38 5.02
CA LYS A 38 -2.58 5.74 3.83
C LYS A 38 -2.67 6.66 2.63
N GLU A 39 -2.73 6.05 1.44
CA GLU A 39 -3.10 6.69 0.18
C GLU A 39 -4.37 6.03 -0.42
N PRO A 40 -5.30 6.82 -1.03
CA PRO A 40 -5.28 8.28 -1.06
C PRO A 40 -5.45 8.88 0.35
N THR A 41 -4.80 10.02 0.59
CA THR A 41 -4.76 10.70 1.89
C THR A 41 -6.11 11.33 2.28
N GLY A 42 -6.21 11.83 3.52
CA GLY A 42 -7.32 12.69 3.95
C GLY A 42 -7.26 14.12 3.39
N GLY A 43 -6.16 14.48 2.69
CA GLY A 43 -5.90 15.80 2.16
C GLY A 43 -6.78 16.19 0.96
N PRO A 44 -6.62 17.41 0.43
CA PRO A 44 -7.48 17.94 -0.63
C PRO A 44 -7.46 17.09 -1.90
N VAL A 45 -6.27 16.63 -2.32
CA VAL A 45 -6.12 15.80 -3.53
C VAL A 45 -6.71 14.41 -3.30
N GLY A 46 -6.49 13.81 -2.12
CA GLY A 46 -7.06 12.52 -1.78
C GLY A 46 -8.60 12.55 -1.71
N GLN A 47 -9.20 13.67 -1.30
CA GLN A 47 -10.65 13.87 -1.35
C GLN A 47 -11.16 13.92 -2.80
N LEU A 48 -10.45 14.64 -3.70
CA LEU A 48 -10.78 14.70 -5.12
C LEU A 48 -10.69 13.32 -5.78
N ILE A 49 -9.67 12.53 -5.44
CA ILE A 49 -9.53 11.15 -5.93
C ILE A 49 -10.76 10.34 -5.55
N ARG A 50 -11.19 10.38 -4.29
CA ARG A 50 -12.39 9.63 -3.83
C ARG A 50 -13.65 10.05 -4.56
N GLN A 51 -13.86 11.35 -4.80
CA GLN A 51 -14.99 11.85 -5.57
C GLN A 51 -14.96 11.33 -7.01
N LEU A 52 -13.77 11.33 -7.64
CA LEU A 52 -13.59 10.85 -9.00
C LEU A 52 -13.87 9.34 -9.11
N LEU A 53 -13.34 8.55 -8.19
CA LEU A 53 -13.57 7.09 -8.15
C LEU A 53 -15.03 6.73 -7.87
N ALA A 54 -15.72 7.51 -7.04
CA ALA A 54 -17.14 7.33 -6.76
C ALA A 54 -18.04 7.65 -7.99
N SER A 55 -17.57 8.50 -8.91
CA SER A 55 -18.29 8.82 -10.16
C SER A 55 -18.10 7.78 -11.27
N GLY A 56 -17.23 6.80 -11.08
CA GLY A 56 -16.94 5.73 -12.04
C GLY A 56 -15.45 5.51 -12.25
N ARG A 57 -15.09 4.92 -13.41
CA ARG A 57 -13.69 4.70 -13.77
C ARG A 57 -13.14 5.91 -14.54
N PRO A 58 -12.20 6.67 -13.94
CA PRO A 58 -11.56 7.77 -14.66
C PRO A 58 -10.58 7.25 -15.71
N ASP A 59 -10.18 8.13 -16.65
CA ASP A 59 -9.02 7.88 -17.49
C ASP A 59 -7.83 7.50 -16.61
N PRO A 60 -7.12 6.40 -16.89
CA PRO A 60 -6.06 5.90 -16.02
C PRO A 60 -4.89 6.89 -15.86
N ARG A 61 -4.67 7.77 -16.86
CA ARG A 61 -3.65 8.83 -16.78
C ARG A 61 -4.07 9.94 -15.83
N VAL A 62 -5.35 10.32 -15.85
CA VAL A 62 -5.90 11.30 -14.88
C VAL A 62 -5.80 10.75 -13.46
N ALA A 63 -6.20 9.49 -13.26
CA ALA A 63 -6.06 8.85 -11.96
C ALA A 63 -4.60 8.81 -11.51
N ALA A 64 -3.67 8.37 -12.37
CA ALA A 64 -2.24 8.30 -12.06
C ALA A 64 -1.66 9.64 -11.62
N LEU A 65 -1.97 10.72 -12.33
CA LEU A 65 -1.50 12.07 -12.02
C LEU A 65 -2.07 12.57 -10.68
N LEU A 66 -3.35 12.30 -10.41
CA LEU A 66 -3.97 12.67 -9.13
C LEU A 66 -3.36 11.88 -7.96
N PHE A 67 -3.16 10.57 -8.10
CA PHE A 67 -2.48 9.78 -7.08
C PHE A 67 -1.02 10.22 -6.87
N ALA A 68 -0.32 10.61 -7.93
CA ALA A 68 1.04 11.17 -7.81
C ALA A 68 1.03 12.53 -7.09
N ALA A 69 0.06 13.40 -7.40
CA ALA A 69 -0.09 14.70 -6.71
C ALA A 69 -0.45 14.52 -5.23
N ASP A 70 -1.36 13.58 -4.90
CA ASP A 70 -1.71 13.24 -3.51
C ASP A 70 -0.47 12.74 -2.75
N ARG A 71 0.32 11.88 -3.38
CA ARG A 71 1.58 11.37 -2.83
C ARG A 71 2.61 12.46 -2.60
N ALA A 72 2.77 13.40 -3.53
CA ALA A 72 3.67 14.54 -3.36
C ALA A 72 3.29 15.38 -2.14
N TRP A 73 2.00 15.63 -1.96
CA TRP A 73 1.46 16.31 -0.78
C TRP A 73 1.66 15.47 0.49
N HIS A 74 1.37 14.18 0.46
CA HIS A 74 1.56 13.24 1.58
C HIS A 74 3.01 13.20 2.06
N LEU A 75 3.94 13.17 1.12
CA LEU A 75 5.38 13.12 1.43
C LEU A 75 5.87 14.37 2.16
N SER A 76 5.33 15.55 1.85
CA SER A 76 5.92 16.81 2.30
C SER A 76 5.01 17.72 3.14
N GLN A 77 3.69 17.55 3.10
CA GLN A 77 2.74 18.54 3.63
C GLN A 77 1.60 17.93 4.47
N ASP A 78 1.49 16.60 4.58
CA ASP A 78 0.43 15.98 5.37
C ASP A 78 0.56 16.35 6.86
N PRO A 79 -0.40 17.12 7.42
CA PRO A 79 -0.32 17.57 8.80
C PRO A 79 -0.57 16.45 9.83
N SER A 80 -1.01 15.27 9.40
CA SER A 80 -1.17 14.10 10.28
C SER A 80 0.19 13.49 10.67
N LEU A 81 1.26 13.88 9.98
CA LEU A 81 2.63 13.43 10.19
C LEU A 81 3.55 14.62 10.45
N PRO A 82 4.58 14.47 11.27
CA PRO A 82 5.51 15.56 11.57
C PRO A 82 6.38 15.90 10.34
N GLY A 83 5.95 16.87 9.53
CA GLY A 83 6.60 17.27 8.29
C GLY A 83 6.32 16.34 7.12
N GLY A 84 5.11 15.75 7.07
CA GLY A 84 4.76 14.72 6.11
C GLY A 84 5.52 13.41 6.35
N VAL A 85 5.47 12.50 5.39
CA VAL A 85 6.20 11.23 5.48
C VAL A 85 7.71 11.48 5.57
N LEU A 86 8.26 12.41 4.78
CA LEU A 86 9.70 12.69 4.78
C LEU A 86 10.19 13.23 6.13
N GLY A 87 9.47 14.17 6.73
CA GLY A 87 9.80 14.66 8.05
C GLY A 87 9.68 13.60 9.15
N ALA A 88 8.71 12.68 9.05
CA ALA A 88 8.62 11.55 9.95
C ALA A 88 9.85 10.61 9.81
N LEU A 89 10.31 10.36 8.58
CA LEU A 89 11.52 9.56 8.33
C LEU A 89 12.78 10.24 8.89
N GLU A 90 12.93 11.56 8.76
CA GLU A 90 14.04 12.32 9.36
C GLU A 90 14.05 12.17 10.88
N GLN A 91 12.89 12.07 11.51
CA GLN A 91 12.74 11.86 12.96
C GLN A 91 12.83 10.41 13.40
N GLY A 92 13.16 9.48 12.50
CA GLY A 92 13.39 8.07 12.81
C GLY A 92 12.13 7.22 12.97
N TYR A 93 11.00 7.65 12.41
CA TYR A 93 9.76 6.86 12.46
C TYR A 93 9.81 5.66 11.51
N VAL A 94 9.14 4.59 11.90
CA VAL A 94 8.69 3.52 11.01
C VAL A 94 7.32 3.94 10.47
N VAL A 95 7.27 4.35 9.21
CA VAL A 95 6.03 4.78 8.55
C VAL A 95 5.38 3.59 7.87
N VAL A 96 4.27 3.11 8.45
CA VAL A 96 3.48 2.00 7.89
C VAL A 96 2.41 2.59 6.96
N MET A 97 2.58 2.36 5.68
CA MET A 97 1.72 2.89 4.61
C MET A 97 0.70 1.84 4.15
N ASP A 98 -0.57 2.17 4.26
CA ASP A 98 -1.69 1.45 3.64
C ASP A 98 -1.82 1.94 2.20
N ARG A 99 -1.22 1.23 1.26
CA ARG A 99 -0.93 1.60 -0.13
C ARG A 99 0.15 2.67 -0.28
N TYR A 100 0.85 2.57 -1.38
CA TYR A 100 1.87 3.51 -1.82
C TYR A 100 1.90 3.56 -3.36
N LYS A 101 2.99 4.06 -3.95
CA LYS A 101 3.15 4.18 -5.40
C LYS A 101 2.92 2.87 -6.17
N TYR A 102 3.19 1.73 -5.55
CA TYR A 102 3.06 0.43 -6.18
C TYR A 102 1.60 0.07 -6.50
N SER A 103 0.66 0.43 -5.62
CA SER A 103 -0.78 0.34 -5.92
C SER A 103 -1.16 1.18 -7.14
N SER A 104 -0.67 2.43 -7.26
CA SER A 104 -0.94 3.26 -8.44
C SER A 104 -0.45 2.61 -9.73
N ILE A 105 0.76 2.04 -9.70
CA ILE A 105 1.35 1.39 -10.88
C ILE A 105 0.55 0.15 -11.27
N ALA A 106 0.14 -0.68 -10.29
CA ALA A 106 -0.64 -1.88 -10.55
C ALA A 106 -2.05 -1.55 -11.07
N TYR A 107 -2.79 -0.65 -10.39
CA TYR A 107 -4.18 -0.33 -10.72
C TYR A 107 -4.32 0.44 -12.03
N GLN A 108 -3.53 1.50 -12.22
CA GLN A 108 -3.58 2.27 -13.45
C GLN A 108 -2.96 1.51 -14.63
N GLY A 109 -1.96 0.66 -14.38
CA GLY A 109 -1.43 -0.28 -15.37
C GLY A 109 -2.48 -1.29 -15.84
N ALA A 110 -3.20 -1.93 -14.92
CA ALA A 110 -4.34 -2.80 -15.21
C ALA A 110 -5.49 -2.08 -15.92
N SER A 111 -5.57 -0.74 -15.78
CA SER A 111 -6.53 0.11 -16.48
C SER A 111 -6.06 0.57 -17.86
N GLY A 112 -4.83 0.20 -18.29
CA GLY A 112 -4.29 0.47 -19.62
C GLY A 112 -3.29 1.61 -19.72
N ALA A 113 -2.83 2.20 -18.62
CA ALA A 113 -1.72 3.13 -18.63
C ALA A 113 -0.37 2.40 -18.85
N ASP A 114 0.58 3.05 -19.51
CA ASP A 114 1.92 2.49 -19.71
C ASP A 114 2.65 2.34 -18.37
N PRO A 115 3.07 1.13 -17.99
CA PRO A 115 3.79 0.91 -16.74
C PRO A 115 5.11 1.70 -16.62
N ARG A 116 5.84 1.92 -17.71
CA ARG A 116 7.09 2.70 -17.71
C ARG A 116 6.81 4.14 -17.33
N TRP A 117 5.79 4.73 -17.95
CA TRP A 117 5.35 6.09 -17.63
C TRP A 117 4.85 6.19 -16.18
N LEU A 118 4.13 5.18 -15.66
CA LEU A 118 3.67 5.15 -14.27
C LEU A 118 4.85 5.15 -13.28
N TRP A 119 5.91 4.41 -13.56
CA TRP A 119 7.13 4.45 -12.76
C TRP A 119 7.81 5.81 -12.81
N GLU A 120 7.89 6.42 -14.00
CA GLU A 120 8.49 7.75 -14.21
C GLU A 120 7.73 8.84 -13.45
N VAL A 121 6.39 8.88 -13.57
CA VAL A 121 5.52 9.82 -12.84
C VAL A 121 5.72 9.72 -11.33
N ASN A 122 6.05 8.54 -10.82
CA ASN A 122 6.25 8.30 -9.39
C ASN A 122 7.72 8.32 -8.95
N SER A 123 8.65 8.68 -9.82
CA SER A 123 10.10 8.63 -9.55
C SER A 123 10.58 9.55 -8.43
N PHE A 124 9.83 10.62 -8.14
CA PHE A 124 10.12 11.56 -7.04
C PHE A 124 9.89 10.93 -5.65
N ALA A 125 9.07 9.88 -5.58
CA ALA A 125 8.75 9.22 -4.33
C ALA A 125 9.82 8.15 -3.99
N PRO A 126 10.38 8.16 -2.76
CA PRO A 126 11.39 7.17 -2.37
C PRO A 126 10.86 5.75 -2.52
N GLU A 127 11.76 4.79 -2.72
CA GLU A 127 11.39 3.38 -2.63
C GLU A 127 11.01 3.05 -1.17
N ALA A 128 10.07 2.11 -1.00
CA ALA A 128 9.85 1.56 0.33
C ALA A 128 11.05 0.73 0.74
N ASP A 129 11.48 0.85 2.00
CA ASP A 129 12.55 -0.02 2.53
C ASP A 129 12.05 -1.48 2.63
N ILE A 130 10.78 -1.65 2.99
CA ILE A 130 10.09 -2.95 3.00
C ILE A 130 8.75 -2.79 2.27
N MET A 131 8.54 -3.59 1.24
CA MET A 131 7.26 -3.70 0.55
C MET A 131 6.61 -5.04 0.91
N VAL A 132 5.47 -5.02 1.54
CA VAL A 132 4.70 -6.22 1.89
C VAL A 132 3.53 -6.36 0.94
N PHE A 133 3.52 -7.40 0.12
CA PHE A 133 2.37 -7.76 -0.69
C PHE A 133 1.49 -8.78 0.05
N ILE A 134 0.27 -8.37 0.40
CA ILE A 134 -0.72 -9.24 1.03
C ILE A 134 -1.45 -10.03 -0.07
N ASP A 135 -1.04 -11.28 -0.23
CA ASP A 135 -1.58 -12.19 -1.24
C ASP A 135 -2.83 -12.91 -0.71
N VAL A 136 -3.97 -12.58 -1.30
CA VAL A 136 -5.27 -13.20 -1.00
C VAL A 136 -5.86 -13.78 -2.29
N PRO A 137 -6.59 -14.91 -2.25
CA PRO A 137 -7.37 -15.37 -3.39
C PRO A 137 -8.38 -14.32 -3.84
N VAL A 138 -8.50 -14.12 -5.15
CA VAL A 138 -9.37 -13.06 -5.70
C VAL A 138 -10.82 -13.27 -5.27
N GLU A 139 -11.27 -14.53 -5.18
CA GLU A 139 -12.62 -14.90 -4.75
C GLU A 139 -12.92 -14.43 -3.31
N VAL A 140 -11.94 -14.57 -2.44
CA VAL A 140 -12.03 -14.09 -1.04
C VAL A 140 -12.06 -12.57 -0.98
N ALA A 141 -11.21 -11.93 -1.77
CA ALA A 141 -11.16 -10.47 -1.88
C ALA A 141 -12.49 -9.90 -2.39
N VAL A 142 -13.04 -10.47 -3.46
CA VAL A 142 -14.34 -10.09 -4.03
C VAL A 142 -15.46 -10.26 -3.00
N ALA A 143 -15.52 -11.40 -2.32
CA ALA A 143 -16.55 -11.63 -1.30
C ALA A 143 -16.51 -10.55 -0.19
N ARG A 144 -15.32 -10.16 0.26
CA ARG A 144 -15.14 -9.10 1.26
C ARG A 144 -15.53 -7.72 0.75
N VAL A 145 -15.21 -7.41 -0.52
CA VAL A 145 -15.58 -6.14 -1.16
C VAL A 145 -17.09 -6.04 -1.34
N MET A 146 -17.72 -7.14 -1.80
CA MET A 146 -19.18 -7.19 -2.00
C MET A 146 -19.99 -7.06 -0.71
N SER A 147 -19.40 -7.35 0.45
CA SER A 147 -20.04 -7.16 1.76
C SER A 147 -19.98 -5.72 2.28
N ARG A 148 -19.32 -4.78 1.60
CA ARG A 148 -19.22 -3.37 1.99
C ARG A 148 -20.44 -2.58 1.53
N GLU A 149 -20.86 -1.60 2.35
CA GLU A 149 -21.95 -0.68 2.00
C GLU A 149 -21.57 0.30 0.89
N VAL A 150 -20.30 0.71 0.84
CA VAL A 150 -19.77 1.65 -0.18
C VAL A 150 -18.79 0.91 -1.06
N ARG A 151 -18.97 1.00 -2.38
CA ARG A 151 -18.10 0.37 -3.40
C ARG A 151 -17.38 1.42 -4.21
N GLU A 152 -16.14 1.15 -4.56
CA GLU A 152 -15.34 1.97 -5.47
C GLU A 152 -15.40 1.37 -6.90
N GLY A 153 -15.22 2.19 -7.94
CA GLY A 153 -15.44 1.80 -9.36
C GLY A 153 -14.53 0.68 -9.92
N TYR A 154 -13.57 0.17 -9.12
CA TYR A 154 -12.58 -0.82 -9.53
C TYR A 154 -12.84 -2.26 -9.01
N GLU A 155 -14.01 -2.54 -8.45
CA GLU A 155 -14.23 -3.72 -7.61
C GLU A 155 -14.82 -4.95 -8.35
N THR A 156 -14.64 -5.06 -9.68
CA THR A 156 -15.05 -6.27 -10.40
C THR A 156 -14.00 -7.39 -10.27
N GLU A 157 -14.44 -8.66 -10.16
CA GLU A 157 -13.54 -9.82 -10.10
C GLU A 157 -12.51 -9.82 -11.22
N ARG A 158 -12.95 -9.58 -12.47
CA ARG A 158 -12.07 -9.52 -13.64
C ARG A 158 -10.98 -8.45 -13.48
N PHE A 159 -11.34 -7.29 -12.94
CA PHE A 159 -10.41 -6.21 -12.75
C PHE A 159 -9.42 -6.52 -11.61
N LEU A 160 -9.88 -7.06 -10.48
CA LEU A 160 -9.01 -7.46 -9.38
C LEU A 160 -8.03 -8.57 -9.78
N ARG A 161 -8.41 -9.49 -10.69
CA ARG A 161 -7.48 -10.45 -11.29
C ARG A 161 -6.40 -9.74 -12.09
N ALA A 162 -6.78 -8.82 -12.96
CA ALA A 162 -5.82 -8.05 -13.77
C ALA A 162 -4.87 -7.21 -12.89
N VAL A 163 -5.37 -6.59 -11.82
CA VAL A 163 -4.52 -5.87 -10.84
C VAL A 163 -3.56 -6.81 -10.14
N LYS A 164 -4.02 -8.00 -9.71
CA LYS A 164 -3.17 -8.99 -9.08
C LYS A 164 -2.05 -9.47 -10.01
N GLU A 165 -2.36 -9.68 -11.29
CA GLU A 165 -1.37 -10.01 -12.32
C GLU A 165 -0.37 -8.85 -12.53
N ALA A 166 -0.86 -7.59 -12.58
CA ALA A 166 0.00 -6.43 -12.70
C ALA A 166 0.97 -6.29 -11.54
N PHE A 167 0.56 -6.65 -10.31
CA PHE A 167 1.46 -6.66 -9.15
C PHE A 167 2.66 -7.58 -9.33
N GLU A 168 2.58 -8.68 -10.10
CA GLU A 168 3.74 -9.55 -10.34
C GLU A 168 4.90 -8.80 -11.02
N GLY A 169 4.60 -7.90 -11.95
CA GLY A 169 5.59 -7.02 -12.56
C GLY A 169 6.09 -5.94 -11.61
N VAL A 170 5.17 -5.36 -10.83
CA VAL A 170 5.47 -4.31 -9.85
C VAL A 170 6.41 -4.82 -8.75
N LEU A 171 6.16 -6.03 -8.23
CA LEU A 171 6.99 -6.65 -7.21
C LEU A 171 8.44 -6.84 -7.69
N ARG A 172 8.60 -7.41 -8.89
CA ARG A 172 9.94 -7.60 -9.50
C ARG A 172 10.68 -6.28 -9.71
N GLU A 173 9.98 -5.26 -10.20
CA GLU A 173 10.60 -3.94 -10.45
C GLU A 173 10.93 -3.22 -9.14
N ALA A 174 10.07 -3.32 -8.11
CA ALA A 174 10.34 -2.77 -6.79
C ALA A 174 11.61 -3.39 -6.16
N GLU A 175 11.76 -4.70 -6.29
CA GLU A 175 12.94 -5.45 -5.83
C GLU A 175 14.21 -5.00 -6.58
N ALA A 176 14.13 -4.86 -7.91
CA ALA A 176 15.23 -4.37 -8.74
C ALA A 176 15.64 -2.93 -8.39
N ARG A 177 14.70 -2.13 -7.85
CA ARG A 177 14.93 -0.76 -7.37
C ARG A 177 15.41 -0.69 -5.92
N GLY A 178 15.56 -1.82 -5.23
CA GLY A 178 16.14 -1.91 -3.90
C GLY A 178 15.14 -2.05 -2.75
N ALA A 179 13.84 -2.15 -3.02
CA ALA A 179 12.86 -2.49 -1.99
C ALA A 179 13.03 -3.96 -1.54
N ARG A 180 12.99 -4.22 -0.24
CA ARG A 180 12.86 -5.60 0.25
C ARG A 180 11.42 -6.04 0.13
N VAL A 181 11.16 -6.94 -0.81
CA VAL A 181 9.81 -7.43 -1.10
C VAL A 181 9.49 -8.65 -0.26
N LEU A 182 8.40 -8.57 0.49
CA LEU A 182 7.84 -9.64 1.30
C LEU A 182 6.46 -10.02 0.78
N ARG A 183 6.31 -11.21 0.22
CA ARG A 183 5.01 -11.74 -0.19
C ARG A 183 4.43 -12.61 0.92
N LEU A 184 3.29 -12.25 1.46
CA LEU A 184 2.60 -12.99 2.51
C LEU A 184 1.23 -13.47 2.05
N SER A 185 1.06 -14.78 1.97
CA SER A 185 -0.24 -15.39 1.67
C SER A 185 -1.15 -15.36 2.91
N GLN A 186 -2.40 -14.94 2.72
CA GLN A 186 -3.44 -15.09 3.74
C GLN A 186 -4.00 -16.52 3.82
N VAL A 187 -3.54 -17.42 2.97
CA VAL A 187 -3.97 -18.82 2.99
C VAL A 187 -2.87 -19.69 3.56
N ARG A 188 -3.23 -20.48 4.56
CA ARG A 188 -2.37 -21.52 5.16
C ARG A 188 -3.17 -22.81 5.25
N ASP A 189 -2.58 -23.91 4.78
CA ASP A 189 -3.22 -25.24 4.76
C ASP A 189 -4.62 -25.25 4.11
N GLY A 190 -4.76 -24.49 3.00
CA GLY A 190 -6.01 -24.36 2.25
C GLY A 190 -7.10 -23.51 2.91
N LYS A 191 -6.82 -22.89 4.06
CA LYS A 191 -7.77 -22.04 4.80
C LYS A 191 -7.27 -20.61 4.87
N VAL A 192 -8.21 -19.67 4.78
CA VAL A 192 -7.91 -18.24 5.02
C VAL A 192 -7.66 -18.03 6.51
N MET A 193 -6.50 -17.47 6.84
CA MET A 193 -6.16 -17.13 8.22
C MET A 193 -7.10 -16.05 8.76
N ASP A 194 -7.41 -16.11 10.04
CA ASP A 194 -8.08 -15.01 10.72
C ASP A 194 -7.17 -13.77 10.83
N VAL A 195 -7.77 -12.66 11.22
CA VAL A 195 -7.08 -11.36 11.27
C VAL A 195 -5.89 -11.40 12.24
N GLU A 196 -6.06 -12.05 13.39
CA GLU A 196 -5.05 -12.09 14.46
C GLU A 196 -3.84 -12.93 14.04
N ALA A 197 -4.09 -14.13 13.53
CA ALA A 197 -3.05 -15.04 13.05
C ALA A 197 -2.22 -14.42 11.92
N PHE A 198 -2.87 -13.78 10.93
CA PHE A 198 -2.15 -13.14 9.84
C PHE A 198 -1.39 -11.88 10.33
N SER A 199 -2.00 -11.06 11.21
CA SER A 199 -1.32 -9.89 11.76
C SER A 199 -0.12 -10.25 12.63
N SER A 200 -0.13 -11.39 13.32
CA SER A 200 1.03 -11.90 14.04
C SER A 200 2.14 -12.31 13.10
N LEU A 201 1.82 -13.10 12.07
CA LEU A 201 2.78 -13.47 11.03
C LEU A 201 3.42 -12.25 10.35
N LEU A 202 2.59 -11.25 9.99
CA LEU A 202 3.05 -10.00 9.39
C LEU A 202 4.02 -9.26 10.31
N PHE A 203 3.65 -9.12 11.59
CA PHE A 203 4.48 -8.46 12.59
C PHE A 203 5.84 -9.15 12.75
N ASP A 204 5.86 -10.49 12.91
CA ASP A 204 7.08 -11.26 13.09
C ASP A 204 8.03 -11.09 11.89
N LYS A 205 7.48 -11.18 10.66
CA LYS A 205 8.27 -11.04 9.42
C LYS A 205 8.82 -9.63 9.24
N VAL A 206 8.00 -8.60 9.47
CA VAL A 206 8.45 -7.20 9.34
C VAL A 206 9.45 -6.86 10.44
N SER A 207 9.23 -7.28 11.68
CA SER A 207 10.16 -7.03 12.80
C SER A 207 11.54 -7.63 12.54
N ALA A 208 11.62 -8.85 12.02
CA ALA A 208 12.90 -9.47 11.65
C ALA A 208 13.67 -8.63 10.61
N LEU A 209 12.98 -8.14 9.56
CA LEU A 209 13.59 -7.28 8.54
C LEU A 209 14.02 -5.91 9.09
N LEU A 210 13.25 -5.34 10.04
CA LEU A 210 13.62 -4.09 10.70
C LEU A 210 14.86 -4.24 11.58
N GLU A 211 15.04 -5.37 12.25
CA GLU A 211 16.23 -5.66 13.04
C GLU A 211 17.48 -5.82 12.16
N GLU A 212 17.36 -6.48 11.01
CA GLU A 212 18.44 -6.60 10.03
C GLU A 212 18.89 -5.24 9.47
N SER A 213 17.92 -4.31 9.26
CA SER A 213 18.20 -2.97 8.75
C SER A 213 18.91 -2.06 9.76
N ARG A 214 18.93 -2.44 11.02
CA ARG A 214 19.54 -1.66 12.12
C ARG A 214 20.93 -2.12 12.50
N ARG A 215 21.39 -3.25 11.96
CA ARG A 215 22.74 -3.76 12.08
C ARG A 215 23.66 -3.20 10.99
#